data_94b6dea0d78975c675c45fb625137e10
#
_entry.id   94b6dea0d78975c675c45fb625137e10
#
_cell.length_a   1.000
_cell.length_b   1.000
_cell.length_c   1.000
_cell.angle_alpha   90.00
_cell.angle_beta   90.00
_cell.angle_gamma   90.00
#
_symmetry.space_group_name_H-M   'P 1'
#
loop_
_entity.id
_entity.type
_entity.pdbx_description
1 polymer ?
#
loop_
_entity_poly.entity_id
_entity_poly.type
_entity_poly.pdbx_seq_one_letter_code
_entity_poly.pdbx_strand_id
1 'polypeptide(L)' 'MDMRRLVGRNVQRIRLRKRLTQEQLAEISGFSQQYISGLEKGRRNPTIITIYELAMALDVSHTDLVRPDKQA' A
#
# COMPACT_ATOMS: atom_id res chain seq x y z
N MET A 1 6.08 -9.07 -14.65
CA MET A 1 5.21 -8.48 -13.64
C MET A 1 5.87 -7.25 -13.03
N ASP A 2 5.15 -6.17 -12.91
CA ASP A 2 5.68 -4.96 -12.27
C ASP A 2 5.28 -4.98 -10.79
N MET A 3 6.25 -5.25 -9.93
CA MET A 3 5.99 -5.37 -8.49
C MET A 3 5.55 -4.04 -7.87
N ARG A 4 6.01 -2.91 -8.42
CA ARG A 4 5.59 -1.61 -7.89
C ARG A 4 4.11 -1.40 -8.12
N ARG A 5 3.61 -1.80 -9.29
CA ARG A 5 2.17 -1.71 -9.57
C ARG A 5 1.37 -2.69 -8.75
N LEU A 6 1.89 -3.90 -8.58
CA LEU A 6 1.22 -4.92 -7.77
C LEU A 6 1.05 -4.45 -6.34
N VAL A 7 2.14 -3.98 -5.72
CA VAL A 7 2.09 -3.49 -4.34
C VAL A 7 1.15 -2.30 -4.24
N GLY A 8 1.23 -1.37 -5.19
CA GLY A 8 0.37 -0.20 -5.20
C GLY A 8 -1.10 -0.57 -5.25
N ARG A 9 -1.48 -1.51 -6.13
CA ARG A 9 -2.86 -1.98 -6.22
C ARG A 9 -3.31 -2.67 -4.93
N ASN A 10 -2.43 -3.49 -4.36
CA ASN A 10 -2.77 -4.19 -3.12
C ASN A 10 -3.01 -3.20 -1.98
N VAL A 11 -2.15 -2.19 -1.85
CA VAL A 11 -2.32 -1.15 -0.84
C VAL A 11 -3.65 -0.43 -1.04
N GLN A 12 -3.93 0.00 -2.27
CA GLN A 12 -5.17 0.72 -2.55
C GLN A 12 -6.40 -0.13 -2.25
N ARG A 13 -6.39 -1.38 -2.72
CA ARG A 13 -7.53 -2.29 -2.51
C ARG A 13 -7.80 -2.50 -1.03
N ILE A 14 -6.75 -2.76 -0.26
CA ILE A 14 -6.90 -3.02 1.18
C ILE A 14 -7.30 -1.73 1.90
N ARG A 15 -6.70 -0.60 1.52
CA ARG A 15 -7.07 0.69 2.09
C ARG A 15 -8.56 0.98 1.90
N LEU A 16 -9.06 0.79 0.69
CA LEU A 16 -10.47 1.03 0.40
C LEU A 16 -11.38 0.06 1.14
N ARG A 17 -10.96 -1.20 1.27
CA ARG A 17 -11.70 -2.18 2.05
C ARG A 17 -11.80 -1.78 3.51
N LYS A 18 -10.77 -1.15 4.04
CA LYS A 18 -10.75 -0.64 5.42
C LYS A 18 -11.43 0.72 5.55
N ARG A 19 -11.96 1.26 4.46
CA ARG A 19 -12.66 2.55 4.41
C ARG A 19 -11.77 3.71 4.84
N LEU A 20 -10.52 3.65 4.45
CA LEU A 20 -9.55 4.71 4.73
C LEU A 20 -9.32 5.55 3.48
N THR A 21 -9.20 6.86 3.67
CA THR A 21 -8.72 7.75 2.62
C THR A 21 -7.20 7.66 2.55
N GLN A 22 -6.61 8.19 1.47
CA GLN A 22 -5.16 8.28 1.39
C GLN A 22 -4.59 9.14 2.52
N GLU A 23 -5.28 10.23 2.87
CA GLU A 23 -4.85 11.08 3.96
C GLU A 23 -4.86 10.34 5.30
N GLN A 24 -5.88 9.54 5.54
CA GLN A 24 -5.98 8.76 6.77
C GLN A 24 -4.88 7.71 6.84
N LEU A 25 -4.61 7.02 5.73
CA LEU A 25 -3.52 6.05 5.71
C LEU A 25 -2.18 6.75 5.92
N ALA A 26 -1.98 7.90 5.30
CA ALA A 26 -0.76 8.68 5.48
C ALA A 26 -0.56 9.02 6.96
N GLU A 27 -1.61 9.49 7.62
CA GLU A 27 -1.54 9.85 9.03
C GLU A 27 -1.19 8.65 9.90
N ILE A 28 -1.84 7.52 9.68
CA ILE A 28 -1.61 6.33 10.49
C ILE A 28 -0.21 5.76 10.26
N SER A 29 0.24 5.77 9.00
CA SER A 29 1.50 5.14 8.64
C SER A 29 2.72 6.03 8.85
N GLY A 30 2.51 7.34 8.98
CA GLY A 30 3.62 8.30 9.08
C GLY A 30 4.20 8.72 7.73
N PHE A 31 3.64 8.25 6.62
CA PHE A 31 4.05 8.70 5.29
C PHE A 31 3.21 9.90 4.86
N SER A 32 3.66 10.61 3.83
CA SER A 32 2.89 11.72 3.28
C SER A 32 1.78 11.17 2.37
N GLN A 33 0.73 11.97 2.18
CA GLN A 33 -0.33 11.60 1.24
C GLN A 33 0.22 11.51 -0.18
N GLN A 34 1.16 12.39 -0.52
CA GLN A 34 1.78 12.37 -1.85
C GLN A 34 2.52 11.06 -2.07
N TYR A 35 3.19 10.55 -1.04
CA TYR A 35 3.87 9.26 -1.13
C TYR A 35 2.86 8.13 -1.35
N ILE A 36 1.80 8.11 -0.54
CA ILE A 36 0.75 7.08 -0.67
C ILE A 36 0.13 7.13 -2.06
N SER A 37 -0.17 8.32 -2.57
CA SER A 37 -0.75 8.47 -3.89
C SER A 37 0.18 7.92 -4.98
N GLY A 38 1.46 8.27 -4.92
CA GLY A 38 2.43 7.76 -5.88
C GLY A 38 2.62 6.26 -5.78
N LEU A 39 2.63 5.74 -4.55
CA LEU A 39 2.76 4.32 -4.31
C LEU A 39 1.61 3.54 -4.95
N GLU A 40 0.39 4.01 -4.77
CA GLU A 40 -0.79 3.32 -5.30
C GLU A 40 -0.83 3.35 -6.83
N LYS A 41 -0.17 4.32 -7.44
CA LYS A 41 -0.04 4.41 -8.91
C LYS A 41 1.14 3.62 -9.47
N GLY A 42 1.90 2.96 -8.61
CA GLY A 42 3.07 2.19 -9.04
C GLY A 42 4.28 3.06 -9.36
N ARG A 43 4.32 4.28 -8.85
CA ARG A 43 5.41 5.24 -9.14
C ARG A 43 6.49 5.25 -8.08
N ARG A 44 6.33 4.50 -7.01
CA ARG A 44 7.31 4.41 -5.93
C ARG A 44 7.85 3.00 -5.85
N ASN A 45 9.06 2.90 -5.34
CA ASN A 45 9.73 1.62 -5.14
C ASN A 45 9.93 1.42 -3.63
N PRO A 46 8.89 0.92 -2.92
CA PRO A 46 8.97 0.81 -1.47
C PRO A 46 10.00 -0.23 -1.07
N THR A 47 10.69 0.06 0.03
CA THR A 47 11.57 -0.92 0.64
C THR A 47 10.73 -1.98 1.38
N ILE A 48 11.38 -3.08 1.77
CA ILE A 48 10.73 -4.09 2.58
C ILE A 48 10.24 -3.49 3.90
N ILE A 49 11.00 -2.56 4.47
CA ILE A 49 10.60 -1.90 5.71
C ILE A 49 9.36 -1.03 5.50
N THR A 50 9.31 -0.29 4.39
CA THR A 50 8.14 0.50 4.03
C THR A 50 6.90 -0.39 3.89
N ILE A 51 7.05 -1.53 3.22
CA ILE A 51 5.96 -2.49 3.05
C ILE A 51 5.46 -2.98 4.41
N TYR A 52 6.38 -3.30 5.31
CA TYR A 52 6.02 -3.75 6.65
C TYR A 52 5.26 -2.66 7.41
N GLU A 53 5.73 -1.42 7.36
CA GLU A 53 5.08 -0.31 8.06
C GLU A 53 3.69 -0.03 7.51
N LEU A 54 3.51 -0.12 6.19
CA LEU A 54 2.19 0.03 5.59
C LEU A 54 1.26 -1.10 6.00
N ALA A 55 1.77 -2.33 6.04
CA ALA A 55 0.97 -3.47 6.46
C ALA A 55 0.50 -3.31 7.90
N MET A 56 1.37 -2.83 8.78
CA MET A 56 0.99 -2.57 10.16
C MET A 56 -0.09 -1.50 10.24
N ALA A 57 0.05 -0.42 9.47
CA ALA A 57 -0.94 0.65 9.46
C ALA A 57 -2.29 0.16 8.95
N LEU A 58 -2.29 -0.78 8.01
CA LEU A 58 -3.51 -1.35 7.44
C LEU A 58 -4.02 -2.55 8.24
N ASP A 59 -3.29 -2.97 9.25
CA ASP A 59 -3.63 -4.13 10.10
C ASP A 59 -3.76 -5.41 9.27
N VAL A 60 -2.80 -5.64 8.41
CA VAL A 60 -2.70 -6.86 7.60
C VAL A 60 -1.27 -7.37 7.62
N SER A 61 -1.07 -8.59 7.13
CA SER A 61 0.28 -9.14 6.98
C SER A 61 0.99 -8.45 5.82
N HIS A 62 2.31 -8.26 5.95
CA HIS A 62 3.11 -7.71 4.85
C HIS A 62 3.01 -8.58 3.60
N THR A 63 2.76 -9.89 3.76
CA THR A 63 2.59 -10.78 2.60
C THR A 63 1.37 -10.39 1.78
N ASP A 64 0.35 -9.82 2.41
CA ASP A 64 -0.86 -9.39 1.67
C ASP A 64 -0.55 -8.27 0.70
N LEU A 65 0.50 -7.48 0.96
CA LEU A 65 0.87 -6.37 0.08
C LEU A 65 1.67 -6.82 -1.14
N VAL A 66 2.31 -7.98 -1.06
CA VAL A 66 3.16 -8.49 -2.17
C VAL A 66 2.56 -9.70 -2.87
N ARG A 67 1.41 -10.18 -2.41
CA ARG A 67 0.74 -11.34 -3.00
C ARG A 67 0.12 -10.95 -4.33
N PRO A 68 0.27 -11.79 -5.36
CA PRO A 68 -0.38 -11.52 -6.64
C PRO A 68 -1.89 -11.36 -6.46
N ASP A 69 -2.45 -10.36 -7.17
CA ASP A 69 -3.87 -10.08 -7.15
C ASP A 69 -4.55 -11.01 -8.15
N LYS A 70 -5.46 -11.84 -7.68
CA LYS A 70 -6.14 -12.81 -8.55
C LYS A 70 -7.04 -12.16 -9.58
N GLN A 71 -7.39 -10.89 -9.37
CA GLN A 71 -8.26 -10.17 -10.29
C GLN A 71 -7.48 -9.35 -11.32
N ALA A 72 -6.18 -9.35 -11.21
CA ALA A 72 -5.35 -8.56 -12.12
C ALA A 72 -5.22 -9.22 -13.48
#